data_d54773b621c3dbf64c9edc6541c94b0f
#
_entry.id   d54773b621c3dbf64c9edc6541c94b0f
#
_cell.length_a   1.000
_cell.length_b   1.000
_cell.length_c   1.000
_cell.angle_alpha   90.00
_cell.angle_beta   90.00
_cell.angle_gamma   90.00
#
_symmetry.space_group_name_H-M   'P 1'
#
loop_
_entity.id
_entity.type
_entity.pdbx_description
1 polymer ?
#
loop_
_entity_poly.entity_id
_entity_poly.type
_entity_poly.pdbx_seq_one_letter_code
_entity_poly.pdbx_strand_id
1 'polypeptide(L)'
;MRFFGVRVLRNTPGELWSALDEGETVVLTTDGKPRGIILPTSEADFEQTIEVLRRLRFQLALERGWAAARASGSEQITDAEIEKEIAAARRKRARRAS
;
A
#
# COMPACT_ATOMS: atom_id res chain seq x y z
N MET A 1 9.03 5.78 -11.52
CA MET A 1 9.21 4.65 -10.57
C MET A 1 10.65 4.63 -10.11
N ARG A 2 10.86 4.56 -8.80
CA ARG A 2 12.21 4.52 -8.24
C ARG A 2 12.39 3.27 -7.39
N PHE A 3 13.58 2.70 -7.44
CA PHE A 3 13.93 1.49 -6.70
C PHE A 3 14.87 1.86 -5.58
N PHE A 4 14.54 1.43 -4.36
CA PHE A 4 15.38 1.60 -3.20
C PHE A 4 15.60 0.26 -2.52
N GLY A 5 16.83 0.02 -2.07
CA GLY A 5 17.06 -1.07 -1.16
C GLY A 5 16.40 -0.78 0.19
N VAL A 6 16.05 -1.84 0.91
CA VAL A 6 15.34 -1.69 2.19
C VAL A 6 16.13 -0.88 3.21
N ARG A 7 17.45 -0.74 3.04
CA ARG A 7 18.28 0.08 3.92
C ARG A 7 17.90 1.56 3.93
N VAL A 8 17.19 2.04 2.89
CA VAL A 8 16.74 3.42 2.85
C VAL A 8 15.83 3.74 4.04
N LEU A 9 15.10 2.77 4.52
CA LEU A 9 14.18 2.98 5.65
C LEU A 9 14.92 3.30 6.95
N ARG A 10 16.16 2.84 7.08
CA ARG A 10 16.97 3.06 8.28
C ARG A 10 17.98 4.18 8.08
N ASN A 11 18.69 4.17 6.96
CA ASN A 11 19.86 5.03 6.76
C ASN A 11 19.51 6.38 6.14
N THR A 12 18.63 6.42 5.18
CA THR A 12 18.32 7.65 4.45
C THR A 12 16.81 7.76 4.17
N PRO A 13 15.96 7.75 5.22
CA PRO A 13 14.51 7.80 4.99
C PRO A 13 14.04 9.08 4.29
N GLY A 14 14.81 10.17 4.39
CA GLY A 14 14.49 11.41 3.70
C GLY A 14 14.44 11.26 2.19
N GLU A 15 15.27 10.39 1.62
CA GLU A 15 15.25 10.14 0.18
C GLU A 15 13.93 9.47 -0.24
N LEU A 16 13.43 8.58 0.59
CA LEU A 16 12.15 7.93 0.35
C LEU A 16 11.01 8.94 0.39
N TRP A 17 10.98 9.79 1.42
CA TRP A 17 9.95 10.80 1.54
C TRP A 17 9.97 11.79 0.38
N SER A 18 11.16 12.19 -0.06
CA SER A 18 11.30 13.09 -1.20
C SER A 18 10.72 12.47 -2.48
N ALA A 19 11.00 11.20 -2.71
CA ALA A 19 10.47 10.52 -3.88
C ALA A 19 8.93 10.47 -3.85
N LEU A 20 8.35 10.16 -2.68
CA LEU A 20 6.90 10.12 -2.53
C LEU A 20 6.29 11.51 -2.70
N ASP A 21 6.94 12.56 -2.18
CA ASP A 21 6.47 13.93 -2.33
C ASP A 21 6.48 14.39 -3.78
N GLU A 22 7.39 13.85 -4.57
CA GLU A 22 7.45 14.12 -6.01
C GLU A 22 6.41 13.30 -6.80
N GLY A 23 5.65 12.47 -6.13
CA GLY A 23 4.61 11.65 -6.78
C GLY A 23 5.12 10.37 -7.41
N GLU A 24 6.32 9.94 -7.06
CA GLU A 24 6.89 8.73 -7.62
C GLU A 24 6.48 7.47 -6.84
N THR A 25 6.22 6.40 -7.58
CA THR A 25 6.04 5.08 -6.99
C THR A 25 7.40 4.51 -6.60
N VAL A 26 7.52 3.99 -5.40
CA VAL A 26 8.77 3.44 -4.88
C VAL A 26 8.66 1.92 -4.79
N VAL A 27 9.68 1.24 -5.28
CA VAL A 27 9.80 -0.21 -5.13
C VAL A 27 10.91 -0.49 -4.12
N LEU A 28 10.58 -1.17 -3.06
CA LEU A 28 11.56 -1.61 -2.07
C LEU A 28 12.10 -2.97 -2.45
N THR A 29 13.42 -3.11 -2.39
CA THR A 29 14.09 -4.35 -2.76
C THR A 29 14.94 -4.88 -1.62
N THR A 30 15.08 -6.22 -1.57
CA THR A 30 16.07 -6.88 -0.74
C THR A 30 16.86 -7.83 -1.64
N ASP A 31 18.19 -7.75 -1.55
CA ASP A 31 19.08 -8.56 -2.39
C ASP A 31 18.75 -8.41 -3.88
N GLY A 32 18.41 -7.20 -4.29
CA GLY A 32 18.08 -6.89 -5.67
C GLY A 32 16.72 -7.35 -6.15
N LYS A 33 15.91 -7.93 -5.26
CA LYS A 33 14.59 -8.45 -5.62
C LYS A 33 13.48 -7.58 -5.05
N PRO A 34 12.44 -7.28 -5.83
CA PRO A 34 11.31 -6.50 -5.31
C PRO A 34 10.63 -7.19 -4.14
N ARG A 35 10.37 -6.43 -3.10
CA ARG A 35 9.70 -6.93 -1.89
C ARG A 35 8.42 -6.16 -1.57
N GLY A 36 8.34 -4.93 -2.01
CA GLY A 36 7.16 -4.13 -1.75
C GLY A 36 7.09 -2.91 -2.64
N ILE A 37 5.91 -2.36 -2.73
CA ILE A 37 5.64 -1.16 -3.50
C ILE A 37 5.03 -0.13 -2.57
N ILE A 38 5.54 1.09 -2.62
CA ILE A 38 5.01 2.21 -1.84
C ILE A 38 4.45 3.23 -2.82
N LEU A 39 3.19 3.56 -2.66
CA LEU A 39 2.52 4.54 -3.48
C LEU A 39 2.38 5.86 -2.74
N PRO A 40 2.63 6.99 -3.43
CA PRO A 40 2.35 8.28 -2.81
C PRO A 40 0.87 8.48 -2.59
N THR A 41 0.52 9.12 -1.50
CA THR A 41 -0.85 9.48 -1.19
C THR A 41 -0.87 10.71 -0.30
N SER A 42 -2.03 11.31 -0.17
CA SER A 42 -2.25 12.46 0.71
C SER A 42 -3.52 12.22 1.51
N GLU A 43 -3.76 13.05 2.52
CA GLU A 43 -5.01 12.97 3.28
C GLU A 43 -6.23 13.17 2.38
N ALA A 44 -6.08 13.99 1.34
CA ALA A 44 -7.19 14.31 0.44
C ALA A 44 -7.63 13.10 -0.41
N ASP A 45 -6.67 12.27 -0.85
CA ASP A 45 -6.98 11.17 -1.75
C ASP A 45 -6.74 9.77 -1.17
N PHE A 46 -6.45 9.69 0.12
CA PHE A 46 -6.12 8.42 0.77
C PHE A 46 -7.22 7.37 0.58
N GLU A 47 -8.47 7.75 0.81
CA GLU A 47 -9.59 6.81 0.71
C GLU A 47 -9.76 6.29 -0.70
N GLN A 48 -9.61 7.17 -1.69
CA GLN A 48 -9.70 6.78 -3.09
C GLN A 48 -8.54 5.86 -3.48
N THR A 49 -7.36 6.16 -3.00
CA THR A 49 -6.17 5.34 -3.26
C THR A 49 -6.35 3.92 -2.71
N ILE A 50 -6.85 3.80 -1.49
CA ILE A 50 -7.12 2.49 -0.88
C ILE A 50 -8.18 1.73 -1.68
N GLU A 51 -9.22 2.42 -2.15
CA GLU A 51 -10.26 1.80 -2.96
C GLU A 51 -9.71 1.22 -4.25
N VAL A 52 -8.85 1.96 -4.93
CA VAL A 52 -8.21 1.50 -6.17
C VAL A 52 -7.29 0.32 -5.89
N LEU A 53 -6.51 0.37 -4.81
CA LEU A 53 -5.62 -0.72 -4.42
C LEU A 53 -6.40 -1.99 -4.12
N ARG A 54 -7.54 -1.87 -3.44
CA ARG A 54 -8.40 -3.01 -3.16
C ARG A 54 -8.86 -3.70 -4.44
N ARG A 55 -9.32 -2.90 -5.41
CA ARG A 55 -9.76 -3.43 -6.70
C ARG A 55 -8.62 -4.11 -7.45
N LEU A 56 -7.44 -3.50 -7.42
CA LEU A 56 -6.28 -4.08 -8.08
C LEU A 56 -5.90 -5.41 -7.46
N ARG A 57 -5.87 -5.49 -6.14
CA ARG A 57 -5.51 -6.72 -5.45
C ARG A 57 -6.53 -7.83 -5.71
N PHE A 58 -7.80 -7.48 -5.76
CA PHE A 58 -8.84 -8.42 -6.11
C PHE A 58 -8.65 -8.96 -7.54
N GLN A 59 -8.37 -8.08 -8.47
CA GLN A 59 -8.11 -8.44 -9.87
C GLN A 59 -6.90 -9.36 -9.98
N LEU A 60 -5.82 -9.06 -9.28
CA LEU A 60 -4.63 -9.92 -9.27
C LEU A 60 -4.92 -11.29 -8.69
N ALA A 61 -5.76 -11.35 -7.66
CA ALA A 61 -6.16 -12.62 -7.07
C ALA A 61 -6.96 -13.47 -8.07
N LEU A 62 -7.84 -12.85 -8.84
CA LEU A 62 -8.57 -13.54 -9.89
C LEU A 62 -7.64 -14.09 -10.98
N GLU A 63 -6.67 -13.29 -11.39
CA GLU A 63 -5.72 -13.68 -12.43
C GLU A 63 -4.82 -14.84 -11.97
N ARG A 64 -4.49 -14.88 -10.68
CA ARG A 64 -3.67 -15.96 -10.12
C ARG A 64 -4.47 -17.22 -9.83
N GLY A 65 -5.77 -17.14 -9.93
CA GLY A 65 -6.67 -18.26 -9.70
C GLY A 65 -7.14 -18.35 -8.25
N TRP A 66 -8.43 -18.60 -8.09
CA TRP A 66 -9.07 -18.69 -6.78
C TRP A 66 -8.51 -19.83 -5.91
N ALA A 67 -8.07 -20.93 -6.56
CA ALA A 67 -7.54 -22.07 -5.83
C ALA A 67 -6.28 -21.70 -5.05
N ALA A 68 -5.38 -20.93 -5.66
CA ALA A 68 -4.17 -20.47 -5.01
C ALA A 68 -4.50 -19.50 -3.88
N ALA A 69 -5.45 -18.60 -4.09
CA ALA A 69 -5.87 -17.64 -3.07
C ALA A 69 -6.49 -18.35 -1.86
N ARG A 70 -7.25 -19.41 -2.10
CA ARG A 70 -7.85 -20.21 -1.02
C ARG A 70 -6.81 -21.00 -0.24
N ALA A 71 -5.79 -21.50 -0.92
CA ALA A 71 -4.72 -22.24 -0.27
C ALA A 71 -3.95 -21.38 0.71
N SER A 72 -3.84 -20.10 0.43
CA SER A 72 -3.15 -19.13 1.29
C SER A 72 -4.13 -18.27 2.08
N GLY A 73 -5.22 -18.83 2.54
CA GLY A 73 -6.35 -18.11 3.14
C GLY A 73 -6.00 -17.05 4.18
N SER A 74 -4.86 -17.20 4.87
CA SER A 74 -4.38 -16.21 5.83
C SER A 74 -3.97 -14.88 5.17
N GLU A 75 -3.75 -14.91 3.89
CA GLU A 75 -3.29 -13.74 3.14
C GLU A 75 -4.45 -12.98 2.48
N GLN A 76 -5.64 -13.53 2.58
CA GLN A 76 -6.79 -12.86 2.01
C GLN A 76 -7.13 -11.62 2.82
N ILE A 77 -6.92 -10.48 2.19
CA ILE A 77 -7.42 -9.24 2.75
C ILE A 77 -8.88 -9.17 2.36
N THR A 78 -9.76 -9.29 3.33
CA THR A 78 -11.20 -9.23 3.08
C THR A 78 -11.63 -7.78 2.86
N ASP A 79 -12.74 -7.60 2.15
CA ASP A 79 -13.34 -6.28 2.00
C ASP A 79 -13.64 -5.66 3.37
N ALA A 80 -14.06 -6.47 4.33
CA ALA A 80 -14.35 -6.02 5.68
C ALA A 80 -13.10 -5.44 6.36
N GLU A 81 -11.94 -6.07 6.16
CA GLU A 81 -10.69 -5.56 6.75
C GLU A 81 -10.29 -4.22 6.14
N ILE A 82 -10.43 -4.09 4.83
CA ILE A 82 -10.11 -2.84 4.15
C ILE A 82 -11.06 -1.73 4.57
N GLU A 83 -12.36 -2.03 4.65
CA GLU A 83 -13.35 -1.06 5.10
C GLU A 83 -13.09 -0.62 6.55
N LYS A 84 -12.63 -1.55 7.37
CA LYS A 84 -12.25 -1.26 8.75
C LYS A 84 -11.09 -0.27 8.82
N GLU A 85 -10.10 -0.46 7.97
CA GLU A 85 -8.96 0.45 7.88
C GLU A 85 -9.37 1.83 7.37
N ILE A 86 -10.25 1.88 6.39
CA ILE A 86 -10.78 3.13 5.87
C ILE A 86 -11.58 3.86 6.95
N ALA A 87 -12.43 3.14 7.67
CA ALA A 87 -13.20 3.72 8.76
C ALA A 87 -12.31 4.26 9.87
N ALA A 88 -11.24 3.55 10.19
CA ALA A 88 -10.28 4.01 11.19
C ALA A 88 -9.56 5.28 10.73
N ALA A 89 -9.21 5.37 9.45
CA ALA A 89 -8.60 6.55 8.87
C ALA A 89 -9.54 7.76 8.90
N ARG A 90 -10.82 7.53 8.61
CA ARG A 90 -11.84 8.57 8.69
C ARG A 90 -12.01 9.11 10.11
N ARG A 91 -12.03 8.23 11.08
CA ARG A 91 -12.13 8.62 12.49
C ARG A 91 -10.93 9.43 12.95
N LYS A 92 -9.74 9.03 12.53
CA LYS A 92 -8.51 9.77 12.80
C LYS A 92 -8.58 11.18 12.22
N ARG A 93 -9.08 11.29 10.99
CA ARG A 93 -9.21 12.56 10.31
C ARG A 93 -10.21 13.47 11.00
N ALA A 94 -11.35 12.93 11.41
CA ALA A 94 -12.36 13.67 12.13
C ALA A 94 -11.84 14.22 13.45
N ARG A 95 -11.04 13.43 14.18
CA ARG A 95 -10.42 13.89 15.43
C ARG A 95 -9.43 15.02 15.21
N ARG A 96 -8.68 14.99 14.12
CA ARG A 96 -7.74 16.06 13.79
C ARG A 96 -8.44 17.34 13.37
N ALA A 97 -9.61 17.21 12.75
CA ALA A 97 -10.38 18.35 12.29
C ALA A 97 -11.13 19.06 13.42
N SER A 98 -11.33 18.38 14.53
CA SER A 98 -12.00 18.97 15.68
C SER A 98 -10.96 19.50 16.69
#